data_f456a4d94627ea910eae14c4ba998a9c
#
_entry.id   f456a4d94627ea910eae14c4ba998a9c
#
_cell.length_a   1.000
_cell.length_b   1.000
_cell.length_c   1.000
_cell.angle_alpha   90.00
_cell.angle_beta   90.00
_cell.angle_gamma   90.00
#
_symmetry.space_group_name_H-M   'P 1'
#
loop_
_entity.id
_entity.type
_entity.pdbx_description
1 polymer ?
#
loop_
_entity_poly.entity_id
_entity_poly.type
_entity_poly.pdbx_seq_one_letter_code
_entity_poly.pdbx_strand_id
1 'polypeptide(L)'
;MAEAFPSQSRVVIIGGGIAGCSIAYHLAKLGWSDVTLLERGKLTCGTTWHAAGLVTQLRATHTMTELCRYGPLLYRALQAETGQATGFKANGSLQVARTPGRLTEVARMISLGKVFGVEARMVSPAEAKELYPLLDEGRVLGGGFIPGDGQTNPIDTTMALAKGARRGGIRIVEGVSVTGFEIADGAVTAVVTDHGNIVCEVVANCAGVWARDIGCLAGVNVPLYAAEHMYVTTETDPAIPSDLPV
;
A
#
# COMPACT_ATOMS: atom_id res chain seq x y z
N MET A 1 -11.34 -22.14 21.67
CA MET A 1 -12.05 -22.88 20.62
C MET A 1 -11.73 -22.18 19.30
N ALA A 2 -11.38 -22.89 18.22
CA ALA A 2 -11.24 -22.28 16.91
C ALA A 2 -12.62 -21.73 16.50
N GLU A 3 -12.67 -20.48 16.06
CA GLU A 3 -13.89 -19.87 15.57
C GLU A 3 -14.35 -20.63 14.32
N ALA A 4 -15.64 -20.97 14.23
CA ALA A 4 -16.18 -21.70 13.09
C ALA A 4 -16.00 -20.87 11.81
N PHE A 5 -15.75 -21.56 10.68
CA PHE A 5 -15.67 -20.93 9.38
C PHE A 5 -16.99 -20.19 9.06
N PRO A 6 -16.98 -18.94 8.58
CA PRO A 6 -18.20 -18.18 8.35
C PRO A 6 -18.99 -18.76 7.17
N SER A 7 -20.30 -18.93 7.32
CA SER A 7 -21.19 -19.29 6.21
C SER A 7 -21.84 -18.08 5.54
N GLN A 8 -21.75 -16.90 6.17
CA GLN A 8 -22.30 -15.64 5.67
C GLN A 8 -21.43 -14.47 6.09
N SER A 9 -21.32 -13.47 5.22
CA SER A 9 -20.69 -12.17 5.51
C SER A 9 -21.21 -11.16 4.50
N ARG A 10 -21.59 -9.96 4.94
CA ARG A 10 -22.09 -8.94 4.03
C ARG A 10 -21.04 -8.56 2.97
N VAL A 11 -19.78 -8.42 3.39
CA VAL A 11 -18.65 -8.14 2.50
C VAL A 11 -17.59 -9.21 2.64
N VAL A 12 -17.15 -9.77 1.53
CA VAL A 12 -15.98 -10.66 1.49
C VAL A 12 -14.84 -9.94 0.75
N ILE A 13 -13.70 -9.81 1.42
CA ILE A 13 -12.47 -9.23 0.87
C ILE A 13 -11.52 -10.39 0.52
N ILE A 14 -11.06 -10.46 -0.73
CA ILE A 14 -10.16 -11.51 -1.22
C ILE A 14 -8.75 -10.97 -1.33
N GLY A 15 -7.85 -11.45 -0.47
CA GLY A 15 -6.43 -11.10 -0.42
C GLY A 15 -6.03 -10.33 0.83
N GLY A 16 -5.08 -10.89 1.58
CA GLY A 16 -4.52 -10.37 2.84
C GLY A 16 -3.26 -9.51 2.66
N GLY A 17 -3.09 -8.89 1.50
CA GLY A 17 -2.09 -7.87 1.26
C GLY A 17 -2.51 -6.51 1.82
N ILE A 18 -1.66 -5.48 1.60
CA ILE A 18 -1.90 -4.13 2.13
C ILE A 18 -3.24 -3.55 1.66
N ALA A 19 -3.66 -3.81 0.42
CA ALA A 19 -4.92 -3.32 -0.12
C ALA A 19 -6.13 -3.91 0.61
N GLY A 20 -6.20 -5.23 0.76
CA GLY A 20 -7.29 -5.90 1.47
C GLY A 20 -7.34 -5.55 2.94
N CYS A 21 -6.20 -5.52 3.63
CA CYS A 21 -6.13 -5.11 5.03
C CYS A 21 -6.52 -3.63 5.22
N SER A 22 -6.20 -2.75 4.25
CA SER A 22 -6.62 -1.36 4.26
C SER A 22 -8.13 -1.22 4.09
N ILE A 23 -8.74 -1.94 3.14
CA ILE A 23 -10.20 -1.94 2.96
C ILE A 23 -10.88 -2.46 4.23
N ALA A 24 -10.42 -3.57 4.78
CA ALA A 24 -10.95 -4.12 6.04
C ALA A 24 -10.89 -3.08 7.18
N TYR A 25 -9.74 -2.43 7.37
CA TYR A 25 -9.56 -1.41 8.39
C TYR A 25 -10.53 -0.23 8.20
N HIS A 26 -10.66 0.28 6.97
CA HIS A 26 -11.52 1.43 6.71
C HIS A 26 -13.01 1.09 6.80
N LEU A 27 -13.42 -0.12 6.39
CA LEU A 27 -14.79 -0.58 6.63
C LEU A 27 -15.10 -0.66 8.12
N ALA A 28 -14.18 -1.19 8.94
CA ALA A 28 -14.30 -1.19 10.38
C ALA A 28 -14.48 0.23 10.95
N LYS A 29 -13.66 1.20 10.49
CA LYS A 29 -13.80 2.62 10.89
C LYS A 29 -15.12 3.25 10.48
N LEU A 30 -15.73 2.77 9.40
CA LEU A 30 -17.05 3.20 8.94
C LEU A 30 -18.21 2.47 9.67
N GLY A 31 -17.91 1.61 10.65
CA GLY A 31 -18.89 0.88 11.43
C GLY A 31 -19.37 -0.43 10.79
N TRP A 32 -18.71 -0.91 9.74
CA TRP A 32 -19.03 -2.20 9.13
C TRP A 32 -18.29 -3.32 9.86
N SER A 33 -19.03 -4.23 10.50
CA SER A 33 -18.46 -5.37 11.24
C SER A 33 -18.75 -6.73 10.58
N ASP A 34 -19.80 -6.81 9.75
CA ASP A 34 -20.11 -8.03 8.99
C ASP A 34 -19.27 -8.12 7.72
N VAL A 35 -17.96 -8.24 7.92
CA VAL A 35 -16.94 -8.28 6.88
C VAL A 35 -15.96 -9.42 7.17
N THR A 36 -15.67 -10.22 6.14
CA THR A 36 -14.67 -11.29 6.22
C THR A 36 -13.58 -11.05 5.17
N LEU A 37 -12.32 -11.04 5.62
CA LEU A 37 -11.16 -11.04 4.73
C LEU A 37 -10.61 -12.46 4.65
N LEU A 38 -10.42 -12.95 3.42
CA LEU A 38 -9.84 -14.26 3.12
C LEU A 38 -8.44 -14.09 2.54
N GLU A 39 -7.48 -14.85 3.07
CA GLU A 39 -6.12 -14.95 2.54
C GLU A 39 -5.75 -16.43 2.36
N ARG A 40 -5.28 -16.80 1.17
CA ARG A 40 -4.92 -18.19 0.86
C ARG A 40 -3.68 -18.71 1.59
N GLY A 41 -2.78 -17.82 1.94
CA GLY A 41 -1.56 -18.12 2.70
C GLY A 41 -1.56 -17.43 4.06
N LYS A 42 -0.52 -16.62 4.28
CA LYS A 42 -0.41 -15.73 5.44
C LYS A 42 -0.58 -14.28 5.00
N LEU A 43 -1.05 -13.43 5.90
CA LEU A 43 -1.09 -12.01 5.62
C LEU A 43 0.28 -11.54 5.12
N THR A 44 0.28 -10.66 4.13
CA THR A 44 1.47 -10.08 3.47
C THR A 44 2.25 -10.99 2.53
N CYS A 45 1.94 -12.30 2.43
CA CYS A 45 2.76 -13.26 1.68
C CYS A 45 2.81 -13.06 0.15
N GLY A 46 1.95 -12.19 -0.40
CA GLY A 46 1.98 -11.79 -1.82
C GLY A 46 3.03 -10.70 -2.10
N THR A 47 2.73 -9.75 -2.98
CA THR A 47 3.63 -8.65 -3.36
C THR A 47 3.90 -7.64 -2.24
N THR A 48 3.12 -7.64 -1.17
CA THR A 48 3.27 -6.67 -0.08
C THR A 48 4.66 -6.71 0.57
N TRP A 49 5.19 -7.89 0.89
CA TRP A 49 6.50 -8.00 1.56
C TRP A 49 7.68 -7.66 0.63
N HIS A 50 7.45 -7.66 -0.69
CA HIS A 50 8.45 -7.25 -1.68
C HIS A 50 8.52 -5.73 -1.89
N ALA A 51 7.58 -4.95 -1.35
CA ALA A 51 7.54 -3.52 -1.57
C ALA A 51 8.71 -2.81 -0.87
N ALA A 52 9.31 -1.83 -1.54
CA ALA A 52 10.41 -1.03 -0.99
C ALA A 52 9.97 -0.11 0.17
N GLY A 53 8.67 0.03 0.38
CA GLY A 53 8.13 0.81 1.50
C GLY A 53 8.16 2.32 1.29
N LEU A 54 8.36 2.82 0.07
CA LEU A 54 8.37 4.24 -0.22
C LEU A 54 6.97 4.84 -0.06
N VAL A 55 6.87 5.92 0.72
CA VAL A 55 5.63 6.64 1.00
C VAL A 55 5.78 8.06 0.50
N THR A 56 5.24 8.32 -0.70
CA THR A 56 5.38 9.60 -1.38
C THR A 56 4.01 10.22 -1.65
N GLN A 57 3.87 11.52 -1.40
CA GLN A 57 2.59 12.22 -1.44
C GLN A 57 2.28 12.78 -2.83
N LEU A 58 3.24 13.46 -3.45
CA LEU A 58 3.01 14.20 -4.69
C LEU A 58 2.85 13.26 -5.90
N ARG A 59 1.78 13.48 -6.65
CA ARG A 59 1.45 12.77 -7.89
C ARG A 59 1.14 13.75 -9.02
N ALA A 60 1.02 13.23 -10.24
CA ALA A 60 0.75 14.02 -11.43
C ALA A 60 -0.64 14.70 -11.42
N THR A 61 -1.59 14.23 -10.62
CA THR A 61 -2.94 14.80 -10.52
C THR A 61 -3.29 15.15 -9.09
N HIS A 62 -4.18 16.13 -8.92
CA HIS A 62 -4.66 16.55 -7.61
C HIS A 62 -5.32 15.38 -6.85
N THR A 63 -6.25 14.66 -7.50
CA THR A 63 -6.96 13.53 -6.88
C THR A 63 -6.02 12.46 -6.36
N MET A 64 -5.01 12.08 -7.16
CA MET A 64 -4.02 11.10 -6.72
C MET A 64 -3.12 11.64 -5.61
N THR A 65 -2.80 12.93 -5.62
CA THR A 65 -2.03 13.58 -4.55
C THR A 65 -2.81 13.57 -3.24
N GLU A 66 -4.09 13.93 -3.25
CA GLU A 66 -4.94 13.88 -2.05
C GLU A 66 -5.05 12.47 -1.49
N LEU A 67 -5.23 11.47 -2.35
CA LEU A 67 -5.24 10.06 -1.93
C LEU A 67 -3.90 9.64 -1.27
N CYS A 68 -2.77 10.03 -1.87
CA CYS A 68 -1.44 9.68 -1.35
C CYS A 68 -1.09 10.44 -0.05
N ARG A 69 -1.55 11.68 0.11
CA ARG A 69 -1.35 12.46 1.35
C ARG A 69 -1.99 11.83 2.58
N TYR A 70 -3.05 11.05 2.38
CA TYR A 70 -3.69 10.32 3.48
C TYR A 70 -2.77 9.25 4.10
N GLY A 71 -1.90 8.62 3.29
CA GLY A 71 -1.01 7.54 3.73
C GLY A 71 -0.11 7.90 4.92
N PRO A 72 0.75 8.94 4.84
CA PRO A 72 1.61 9.38 5.95
C PRO A 72 0.84 9.72 7.22
N LEU A 73 -0.34 10.34 7.10
CA LEU A 73 -1.20 10.68 8.24
C LEU A 73 -1.72 9.41 8.92
N LEU A 74 -2.23 8.46 8.13
CA LEU A 74 -2.71 7.19 8.63
C LEU A 74 -1.60 6.39 9.31
N TYR A 75 -0.43 6.25 8.69
CA TYR A 75 0.66 5.42 9.19
C TYR A 75 1.23 5.94 10.52
N ARG A 76 1.25 7.26 10.71
CA ARG A 76 1.59 7.87 12.00
C ARG A 76 0.55 7.55 13.08
N ALA A 77 -0.74 7.59 12.73
CA ALA A 77 -1.84 7.34 13.67
C ALA A 77 -1.97 5.86 14.05
N LEU A 78 -1.72 4.94 13.11
CA LEU A 78 -1.94 3.51 13.28
C LEU A 78 -1.22 2.91 14.49
N GLN A 79 0.02 3.34 14.78
CA GLN A 79 0.76 2.83 15.92
C GLN A 79 0.09 3.19 17.25
N ALA A 80 -0.35 4.43 17.39
CA ALA A 80 -1.05 4.88 18.60
C ALA A 80 -2.41 4.17 18.74
N GLU A 81 -3.12 4.01 17.62
CA GLU A 81 -4.45 3.40 17.56
C GLU A 81 -4.41 1.89 17.82
N THR A 82 -3.44 1.19 17.26
CA THR A 82 -3.40 -0.28 17.26
C THR A 82 -2.36 -0.86 18.23
N GLY A 83 -1.38 -0.08 18.67
CA GLY A 83 -0.21 -0.57 19.38
C GLY A 83 0.72 -1.44 18.54
N GLN A 84 0.59 -1.40 17.19
CA GLN A 84 1.46 -2.05 16.22
C GLN A 84 2.26 -0.99 15.48
N ALA A 85 3.59 -1.05 15.59
CA ALA A 85 4.47 -0.16 14.84
C ALA A 85 4.29 -0.38 13.32
N THR A 86 4.33 0.70 12.56
CA THR A 86 4.31 0.65 11.08
C THR A 86 5.72 0.75 10.49
N GLY A 87 6.70 1.14 11.32
CA GLY A 87 8.03 1.48 10.84
C GLY A 87 8.07 2.78 10.01
N PHE A 88 6.98 3.57 10.01
CA PHE A 88 6.94 4.79 9.21
C PHE A 88 7.90 5.85 9.77
N LYS A 89 8.77 6.36 8.88
CA LYS A 89 9.70 7.46 9.13
C LYS A 89 9.47 8.54 8.09
N ALA A 90 9.21 9.78 8.54
CA ALA A 90 9.09 10.95 7.67
C ALA A 90 10.49 11.56 7.47
N ASN A 91 11.34 10.88 6.72
CA ASN A 91 12.71 11.29 6.42
C ASN A 91 12.83 12.04 5.08
N GLY A 92 11.71 12.29 4.41
CA GLY A 92 11.65 12.99 3.14
C GLY A 92 11.92 12.11 1.94
N SER A 93 11.68 12.66 0.73
CA SER A 93 12.14 12.07 -0.52
C SER A 93 12.98 13.07 -1.31
N LEU A 94 14.07 12.59 -1.92
CA LEU A 94 15.00 13.38 -2.70
C LEU A 94 15.06 12.84 -4.14
N GLN A 95 14.52 13.59 -5.09
CA GLN A 95 14.61 13.27 -6.51
C GLN A 95 15.73 14.07 -7.14
N VAL A 96 16.76 13.40 -7.64
CA VAL A 96 17.91 14.07 -8.28
C VAL A 96 17.79 14.06 -9.82
N ALA A 97 18.29 15.12 -10.45
CA ALA A 97 18.33 15.29 -11.89
C ALA A 97 19.77 15.29 -12.39
N ARG A 98 20.10 14.39 -13.33
CA ARG A 98 21.41 14.28 -13.98
C ARG A 98 21.42 14.86 -15.40
N THR A 99 20.26 15.24 -15.92
CA THR A 99 20.12 15.84 -17.26
C THR A 99 19.24 17.09 -17.17
N PRO A 100 19.40 18.07 -18.08
CA PRO A 100 18.55 19.27 -18.11
C PRO A 100 17.05 18.94 -18.26
N GLY A 101 16.70 17.96 -19.10
CA GLY A 101 15.32 17.51 -19.27
C GLY A 101 14.73 16.97 -17.97
N ARG A 102 15.48 16.16 -17.22
CA ARG A 102 15.04 15.65 -15.91
C ARG A 102 14.90 16.77 -14.87
N LEU A 103 15.82 17.76 -14.88
CA LEU A 103 15.71 18.90 -13.99
C LEU A 103 14.43 19.71 -14.26
N THR A 104 14.09 19.91 -15.55
CA THR A 104 12.84 20.58 -15.94
C THR A 104 11.60 19.78 -15.47
N GLU A 105 11.63 18.47 -15.59
CA GLU A 105 10.54 17.60 -15.11
C GLU A 105 10.38 17.68 -13.60
N VAL A 106 11.47 17.60 -12.83
CA VAL A 106 11.47 17.77 -11.38
C VAL A 106 10.93 19.13 -10.99
N ALA A 107 11.37 20.21 -11.65
CA ALA A 107 10.88 21.56 -11.39
C ALA A 107 9.36 21.71 -11.62
N ARG A 108 8.83 21.08 -12.67
CA ARG A 108 7.37 21.03 -12.91
C ARG A 108 6.63 20.28 -11.80
N MET A 109 7.15 19.14 -11.37
CA MET A 109 6.57 18.37 -10.27
C MET A 109 6.56 19.17 -8.96
N ILE A 110 7.68 19.82 -8.61
CA ILE A 110 7.76 20.67 -7.41
C ILE A 110 6.79 21.86 -7.50
N SER A 111 6.60 22.42 -8.69
CA SER A 111 5.60 23.49 -8.92
C SER A 111 4.18 23.00 -8.70
N LEU A 112 3.85 21.76 -9.12
CA LEU A 112 2.56 21.13 -8.84
C LEU A 112 2.34 20.93 -7.34
N GLY A 113 3.40 20.63 -6.59
CA GLY A 113 3.34 20.52 -5.13
C GLY A 113 2.75 21.77 -4.49
N LYS A 114 3.15 22.96 -4.92
CA LYS A 114 2.59 24.23 -4.44
C LYS A 114 1.11 24.36 -4.73
N VAL A 115 0.66 23.93 -5.93
CA VAL A 115 -0.75 23.99 -6.33
C VAL A 115 -1.59 22.99 -5.53
N PHE A 116 -1.05 21.83 -5.23
CA PHE A 116 -1.74 20.74 -4.52
C PHE A 116 -1.56 20.78 -3.00
N GLY A 117 -0.89 21.83 -2.46
CA GLY A 117 -0.70 22.01 -1.03
C GLY A 117 0.27 21.00 -0.40
N VAL A 118 1.21 20.47 -1.19
CA VAL A 118 2.31 19.62 -0.71
C VAL A 118 3.56 20.48 -0.55
N GLU A 119 4.16 20.44 0.64
CA GLU A 119 5.43 21.10 0.87
C GLU A 119 6.52 20.44 0.02
N ALA A 120 7.07 21.17 -0.92
CA ALA A 120 8.08 20.70 -1.86
C ALA A 120 8.97 21.86 -2.30
N ARG A 121 10.27 21.60 -2.46
CA ARG A 121 11.23 22.62 -2.90
C ARG A 121 12.26 22.05 -3.86
N MET A 122 12.76 22.91 -4.74
CA MET A 122 13.96 22.63 -5.52
C MET A 122 15.17 22.66 -4.60
N VAL A 123 16.17 21.84 -4.90
CA VAL A 123 17.47 21.81 -4.22
C VAL A 123 18.62 21.91 -5.23
N SER A 124 19.64 22.65 -4.88
CA SER A 124 20.92 22.69 -5.59
C SER A 124 21.70 21.37 -5.41
N PRO A 125 22.76 21.11 -6.20
CA PRO A 125 23.63 19.94 -5.99
C PRO A 125 24.22 19.91 -4.57
N ALA A 126 24.66 21.06 -4.02
CA ALA A 126 25.22 21.16 -2.68
C ALA A 126 24.18 20.82 -1.60
N GLU A 127 22.98 21.40 -1.67
CA GLU A 127 21.88 21.06 -0.76
C GLU A 127 21.45 19.58 -0.86
N ALA A 128 21.45 19.01 -2.07
CA ALA A 128 21.19 17.60 -2.26
C ALA A 128 22.25 16.72 -1.59
N LYS A 129 23.52 17.14 -1.61
CA LYS A 129 24.63 16.50 -0.91
C LYS A 129 24.50 16.60 0.60
N GLU A 130 24.03 17.73 1.13
CA GLU A 130 23.75 17.89 2.57
C GLU A 130 22.64 16.95 3.03
N LEU A 131 21.57 16.82 2.25
CA LEU A 131 20.45 15.91 2.53
C LEU A 131 20.86 14.45 2.39
N TYR A 132 21.71 14.12 1.43
CA TYR A 132 22.16 12.76 1.14
C TYR A 132 23.68 12.72 0.99
N PRO A 133 24.45 12.55 2.09
CA PRO A 133 25.92 12.65 2.10
C PRO A 133 26.66 11.69 1.18
N LEU A 134 26.02 10.59 0.75
CA LEU A 134 26.60 9.62 -0.18
C LEU A 134 26.51 10.07 -1.65
N LEU A 135 25.77 11.15 -1.95
CA LEU A 135 25.58 11.65 -3.30
C LEU A 135 26.89 12.24 -3.84
N ASP A 136 27.20 11.92 -5.10
CA ASP A 136 28.23 12.62 -5.88
C ASP A 136 27.62 13.90 -6.51
N GLU A 137 27.85 15.06 -5.87
CA GLU A 137 27.26 16.33 -6.32
C GLU A 137 27.74 16.76 -7.72
N GLY A 138 28.94 16.34 -8.12
CA GLY A 138 29.47 16.63 -9.46
C GLY A 138 28.71 15.94 -10.60
N ARG A 139 27.86 14.97 -10.28
CA ARG A 139 27.06 14.20 -11.25
C ARG A 139 25.59 14.59 -11.30
N VAL A 140 25.16 15.59 -10.54
CA VAL A 140 23.78 16.03 -10.51
C VAL A 140 23.67 17.52 -10.81
N LEU A 141 22.57 17.91 -11.45
CA LEU A 141 22.27 19.31 -11.79
C LEU A 141 21.40 20.00 -10.75
N GLY A 142 20.88 19.25 -9.80
CA GLY A 142 19.95 19.67 -8.77
C GLY A 142 18.87 18.60 -8.54
N GLY A 143 17.83 18.95 -7.79
CA GLY A 143 16.76 17.99 -7.47
C GLY A 143 15.53 18.67 -6.89
N GLY A 144 14.61 17.85 -6.44
CA GLY A 144 13.44 18.22 -5.67
C GLY A 144 13.40 17.47 -4.35
N PHE A 145 13.04 18.14 -3.27
CA PHE A 145 12.91 17.58 -1.93
C PHE A 145 11.50 17.77 -1.40
N ILE A 146 10.91 16.70 -0.87
CA ILE A 146 9.58 16.67 -0.27
C ILE A 146 9.72 16.18 1.17
N PRO A 147 9.74 17.05 2.18
CA PRO A 147 10.05 16.68 3.57
C PRO A 147 8.98 15.78 4.23
N GLY A 148 7.73 15.87 3.78
CA GLY A 148 6.63 15.08 4.33
C GLY A 148 6.56 13.64 3.85
N ASP A 149 7.35 13.28 2.84
CA ASP A 149 7.50 11.92 2.33
C ASP A 149 8.34 11.06 3.29
N GLY A 150 8.47 9.78 3.00
CA GLY A 150 9.29 8.90 3.82
C GLY A 150 9.20 7.44 3.42
N GLN A 151 9.45 6.59 4.38
CA GLN A 151 9.41 5.14 4.20
C GLN A 151 8.66 4.45 5.35
N THR A 152 8.16 3.27 5.07
CA THR A 152 7.48 2.41 6.05
C THR A 152 7.96 0.96 5.89
N ASN A 153 7.75 0.13 6.91
CA ASN A 153 7.86 -1.31 6.73
C ASN A 153 6.51 -1.83 6.18
N PRO A 154 6.45 -2.38 4.94
CA PRO A 154 5.20 -2.80 4.34
C PRO A 154 4.48 -3.91 5.10
N ILE A 155 5.23 -4.84 5.70
CA ILE A 155 4.70 -5.92 6.53
C ILE A 155 4.07 -5.33 7.79
N ASP A 156 4.82 -4.53 8.54
CA ASP A 156 4.35 -3.95 9.81
C ASP A 156 3.15 -3.04 9.60
N THR A 157 3.15 -2.23 8.54
CA THR A 157 2.01 -1.38 8.19
C THR A 157 0.76 -2.22 7.88
N THR A 158 0.91 -3.30 7.13
CA THR A 158 -0.20 -4.21 6.82
C THR A 158 -0.72 -4.91 8.07
N MET A 159 0.19 -5.34 8.95
CA MET A 159 -0.18 -5.96 10.22
C MET A 159 -0.88 -4.97 11.17
N ALA A 160 -0.49 -3.69 11.15
CA ALA A 160 -1.17 -2.64 11.91
C ALA A 160 -2.60 -2.42 11.39
N LEU A 161 -2.79 -2.36 10.07
CA LEU A 161 -4.12 -2.28 9.43
C LEU A 161 -4.98 -3.50 9.79
N ALA A 162 -4.44 -4.72 9.66
CA ALA A 162 -5.13 -5.95 10.01
C ALA A 162 -5.53 -6.00 11.49
N LYS A 163 -4.64 -5.52 12.38
CA LYS A 163 -4.93 -5.43 13.82
C LYS A 163 -6.05 -4.43 14.11
N GLY A 164 -6.03 -3.28 13.44
CA GLY A 164 -7.10 -2.30 13.54
C GLY A 164 -8.44 -2.85 13.03
N ALA A 165 -8.44 -3.56 11.89
CA ALA A 165 -9.62 -4.22 11.35
C ALA A 165 -10.20 -5.25 12.34
N ARG A 166 -9.36 -6.13 12.91
CA ARG A 166 -9.80 -7.13 13.91
C ARG A 166 -10.40 -6.46 15.17
N ARG A 167 -9.82 -5.37 15.64
CA ARG A 167 -10.36 -4.60 16.76
C ARG A 167 -11.74 -4.01 16.46
N GLY A 168 -12.00 -3.67 15.20
CA GLY A 168 -13.31 -3.20 14.72
C GLY A 168 -14.28 -4.33 14.37
N GLY A 169 -13.97 -5.60 14.71
CA GLY A 169 -14.86 -6.74 14.54
C GLY A 169 -14.74 -7.45 13.19
N ILE A 170 -13.81 -7.06 12.33
CA ILE A 170 -13.61 -7.73 11.03
C ILE A 170 -12.96 -9.10 11.25
N ARG A 171 -13.54 -10.13 10.64
CA ARG A 171 -12.97 -11.48 10.63
C ARG A 171 -11.89 -11.57 9.55
N ILE A 172 -10.71 -12.04 9.92
CA ILE A 172 -9.59 -12.30 8.99
C ILE A 172 -9.24 -13.77 9.08
N VAL A 173 -9.40 -14.48 7.97
CA VAL A 173 -9.16 -15.92 7.87
C VAL A 173 -8.01 -16.17 6.89
N GLU A 174 -6.96 -16.80 7.40
CA GLU A 174 -5.77 -17.21 6.64
C GLU A 174 -5.85 -18.70 6.27
N GLY A 175 -5.18 -19.10 5.21
CA GLY A 175 -5.15 -20.48 4.73
C GLY A 175 -6.42 -20.89 3.97
N VAL A 176 -7.17 -19.94 3.41
CA VAL A 176 -8.42 -20.19 2.66
C VAL A 176 -8.30 -19.68 1.24
N SER A 177 -8.46 -20.58 0.28
CA SER A 177 -8.42 -20.28 -1.15
C SER A 177 -9.82 -20.11 -1.72
N VAL A 178 -10.04 -18.98 -2.42
CA VAL A 178 -11.24 -18.79 -3.23
C VAL A 178 -11.11 -19.57 -4.52
N THR A 179 -12.08 -20.44 -4.80
CA THR A 179 -12.09 -21.34 -5.94
C THR A 179 -13.18 -21.01 -6.97
N GLY A 180 -14.15 -20.16 -6.61
CA GLY A 180 -15.24 -19.76 -7.49
C GLY A 180 -16.21 -18.78 -6.85
N PHE A 181 -17.31 -18.56 -7.56
CA PHE A 181 -18.43 -17.72 -7.12
C PHE A 181 -19.76 -18.35 -7.50
N GLU A 182 -20.77 -18.18 -6.66
CA GLU A 182 -22.17 -18.34 -7.06
C GLU A 182 -22.68 -17.01 -7.60
N ILE A 183 -23.30 -17.06 -8.78
CA ILE A 183 -23.80 -15.87 -9.47
C ILE A 183 -25.28 -16.10 -9.80
N ALA A 184 -26.12 -15.17 -9.40
CA ALA A 184 -27.53 -15.13 -9.74
C ALA A 184 -27.89 -13.73 -10.23
N ASP A 185 -28.67 -13.65 -11.32
CA ASP A 185 -29.13 -12.38 -11.90
C ASP A 185 -28.01 -11.36 -12.18
N GLY A 186 -26.81 -11.86 -12.57
CA GLY A 186 -25.65 -11.02 -12.87
C GLY A 186 -24.90 -10.46 -11.65
N ALA A 187 -25.26 -10.87 -10.45
CA ALA A 187 -24.62 -10.49 -9.20
C ALA A 187 -23.98 -11.69 -8.49
N VAL A 188 -22.83 -11.49 -7.84
CA VAL A 188 -22.23 -12.48 -6.94
C VAL A 188 -23.11 -12.62 -5.70
N THR A 189 -23.51 -13.85 -5.38
CA THR A 189 -24.33 -14.17 -4.21
C THR A 189 -23.57 -14.96 -3.15
N ALA A 190 -22.51 -15.68 -3.54
CA ALA A 190 -21.61 -16.33 -2.60
C ALA A 190 -20.19 -16.45 -3.15
N VAL A 191 -19.22 -16.49 -2.25
CA VAL A 191 -17.82 -16.85 -2.53
C VAL A 191 -17.64 -18.33 -2.21
N VAL A 192 -17.18 -19.11 -3.19
CA VAL A 192 -16.85 -20.54 -3.04
C VAL A 192 -15.39 -20.66 -2.63
N THR A 193 -15.12 -21.43 -1.57
CA THR A 193 -13.77 -21.66 -1.07
C THR A 193 -13.49 -23.16 -0.87
N ASP A 194 -12.24 -23.49 -0.64
CA ASP A 194 -11.81 -24.84 -0.25
C ASP A 194 -12.25 -25.24 1.18
N HIS A 195 -12.88 -24.34 1.94
CA HIS A 195 -13.40 -24.56 3.30
C HIS A 195 -14.93 -24.44 3.40
N GLY A 196 -15.62 -24.18 2.29
CA GLY A 196 -17.07 -23.97 2.21
C GLY A 196 -17.46 -22.66 1.56
N ASN A 197 -18.75 -22.42 1.42
CA ASN A 197 -19.29 -21.23 0.75
C ASN A 197 -19.62 -20.14 1.78
N ILE A 198 -19.42 -18.89 1.39
CA ILE A 198 -19.78 -17.71 2.18
C ILE A 198 -20.79 -16.90 1.37
N VAL A 199 -22.05 -16.88 1.80
CA VAL A 199 -23.08 -16.00 1.21
C VAL A 199 -22.69 -14.54 1.45
N CYS A 200 -22.77 -13.69 0.41
CA CYS A 200 -22.37 -12.29 0.53
C CYS A 200 -23.14 -11.36 -0.42
N GLU A 201 -23.15 -10.07 -0.09
CA GLU A 201 -23.71 -9.01 -0.94
C GLU A 201 -22.64 -8.36 -1.82
N VAL A 202 -21.40 -8.27 -1.31
CA VAL A 202 -20.29 -7.54 -1.95
C VAL A 202 -19.01 -8.35 -1.86
N VAL A 203 -18.26 -8.37 -2.96
CA VAL A 203 -16.90 -8.93 -3.00
C VAL A 203 -15.91 -7.83 -3.37
N ALA A 204 -14.86 -7.67 -2.58
CA ALA A 204 -13.73 -6.80 -2.90
C ALA A 204 -12.54 -7.67 -3.35
N ASN A 205 -12.20 -7.60 -4.63
CA ASN A 205 -11.06 -8.32 -5.19
C ASN A 205 -9.76 -7.55 -4.91
N CYS A 206 -9.00 -8.01 -3.92
CA CYS A 206 -7.69 -7.48 -3.50
C CYS A 206 -6.57 -8.51 -3.71
N ALA A 207 -6.73 -9.43 -4.64
CA ALA A 207 -5.84 -10.57 -4.87
C ALA A 207 -4.50 -10.20 -5.56
N GLY A 208 -4.12 -8.91 -5.61
CA GLY A 208 -2.84 -8.46 -6.15
C GLY A 208 -2.62 -8.93 -7.59
N VAL A 209 -1.49 -9.57 -7.87
CA VAL A 209 -1.16 -10.07 -9.21
C VAL A 209 -2.11 -11.17 -9.70
N TRP A 210 -2.87 -11.80 -8.81
CA TRP A 210 -3.89 -12.82 -9.13
C TRP A 210 -5.31 -12.24 -9.27
N ALA A 211 -5.47 -10.91 -9.19
CA ALA A 211 -6.79 -10.28 -9.26
C ALA A 211 -7.49 -10.55 -10.61
N ARG A 212 -6.74 -10.73 -11.70
CA ARG A 212 -7.27 -11.16 -13.00
C ARG A 212 -7.89 -12.54 -12.93
N ASP A 213 -7.23 -13.50 -12.31
CA ASP A 213 -7.70 -14.87 -12.21
C ASP A 213 -8.98 -14.93 -11.36
N ILE A 214 -9.00 -14.21 -10.24
CA ILE A 214 -10.22 -14.05 -9.41
C ILE A 214 -11.36 -13.39 -10.21
N GLY A 215 -11.08 -12.37 -11.02
CA GLY A 215 -12.06 -11.77 -11.91
C GLY A 215 -12.63 -12.78 -12.93
N CYS A 216 -11.76 -13.59 -13.54
CA CYS A 216 -12.17 -14.63 -14.49
C CYS A 216 -13.12 -15.66 -13.86
N LEU A 217 -12.92 -16.04 -12.59
CA LEU A 217 -13.85 -16.93 -11.87
C LEU A 217 -15.26 -16.34 -11.75
N ALA A 218 -15.39 -15.02 -11.74
CA ALA A 218 -16.68 -14.31 -11.73
C ALA A 218 -17.15 -13.91 -13.13
N GLY A 219 -16.47 -14.32 -14.20
CA GLY A 219 -16.79 -13.89 -15.57
C GLY A 219 -16.44 -12.44 -15.87
N VAL A 220 -15.63 -11.79 -15.04
CA VAL A 220 -15.25 -10.37 -15.16
C VAL A 220 -13.84 -10.25 -15.74
N ASN A 221 -13.69 -9.46 -16.80
CA ASN A 221 -12.38 -9.15 -17.34
C ASN A 221 -11.70 -8.03 -16.53
N VAL A 222 -10.67 -8.38 -15.75
CA VAL A 222 -9.82 -7.41 -15.04
C VAL A 222 -8.61 -7.11 -15.93
N PRO A 223 -8.44 -5.87 -16.42
CA PRO A 223 -7.35 -5.52 -17.34
C PRO A 223 -6.03 -5.37 -16.58
N LEU A 224 -5.52 -6.46 -16.03
CA LEU A 224 -4.29 -6.53 -15.26
C LEU A 224 -3.31 -7.49 -15.93
N TYR A 225 -2.07 -7.05 -16.06
CA TYR A 225 -0.95 -7.86 -16.48
C TYR A 225 0.16 -7.79 -15.42
N ALA A 226 0.56 -8.94 -14.91
CA ALA A 226 1.66 -9.03 -13.95
C ALA A 226 3.00 -8.92 -14.70
N ALA A 227 3.82 -7.94 -14.32
CA ALA A 227 5.17 -7.76 -14.85
C ALA A 227 6.21 -8.11 -13.78
N GLU A 228 7.30 -8.72 -14.20
CA GLU A 228 8.45 -8.94 -13.32
C GLU A 228 9.11 -7.61 -12.97
N HIS A 229 9.47 -7.46 -11.69
CA HIS A 229 10.19 -6.31 -11.19
C HIS A 229 11.37 -6.79 -10.34
N MET A 230 12.57 -6.38 -10.70
CA MET A 230 13.77 -6.79 -9.99
C MET A 230 14.19 -5.77 -8.94
N TYR A 231 14.62 -6.24 -7.78
CA TYR A 231 15.29 -5.43 -6.76
C TYR A 231 16.46 -6.23 -6.15
N VAL A 232 17.36 -5.52 -5.51
CA VAL A 232 18.49 -6.10 -4.79
C VAL A 232 18.46 -5.61 -3.35
N THR A 233 18.55 -6.53 -2.42
CA THR A 233 18.77 -6.21 -1.01
C THR A 233 20.26 -6.35 -0.72
N THR A 234 20.87 -5.27 -0.25
CA THR A 234 22.29 -5.27 0.16
C THR A 234 22.41 -5.68 1.63
N GLU A 235 23.61 -6.03 2.04
CA GLU A 235 23.94 -6.11 3.46
C GLU A 235 23.87 -4.72 4.09
N THR A 236 23.63 -4.68 5.39
CA THR A 236 23.63 -3.42 6.15
C THR A 236 25.04 -2.86 6.24
N ASP A 237 25.24 -1.64 5.77
CA ASP A 237 26.49 -0.90 5.95
C ASP A 237 26.32 0.11 7.09
N PRO A 238 27.07 -0.02 8.21
CA PRO A 238 27.00 0.91 9.33
C PRO A 238 27.38 2.36 8.98
N ALA A 239 28.09 2.56 7.87
CA ALA A 239 28.45 3.89 7.39
C ALA A 239 27.28 4.63 6.73
N ILE A 240 26.19 3.94 6.42
CA ILE A 240 24.99 4.55 5.81
C ILE A 240 24.03 4.99 6.94
N PRO A 241 23.78 6.31 7.11
CA PRO A 241 22.81 6.79 8.07
C PRO A 241 21.40 6.20 7.80
N SER A 242 20.69 5.86 8.87
CA SER A 242 19.37 5.21 8.79
C SER A 242 18.21 6.17 8.55
N ASP A 243 18.46 7.47 8.51
CA ASP A 243 17.50 8.57 8.40
C ASP A 243 17.60 9.34 7.08
N LEU A 244 18.36 8.81 6.12
CA LEU A 244 18.49 9.42 4.80
C LEU A 244 17.13 9.50 4.11
N PRO A 245 16.88 10.55 3.29
CA PRO A 245 15.71 10.62 2.41
C PRO A 245 15.64 9.42 1.46
N VAL A 246 14.43 9.04 1.11
CA VAL A 246 14.16 8.01 0.10
C VAL A 246 14.23 8.58 -1.31
#